data_7fbd8047b4f7418e39305e2fcabf4dc6
#
_entry.id   7fbd8047b4f7418e39305e2fcabf4dc6
#
_cell.length_a   1.000
_cell.length_b   1.000
_cell.length_c   1.000
_cell.angle_alpha   90.00
_cell.angle_beta   90.00
_cell.angle_gamma   90.00
#
_symmetry.space_group_name_H-M   'P 1'
#
loop_
_entity.id
_entity.type
_entity.pdbx_description
1 polymer ?
#
loop_
_entity_poly.entity_id
_entity_poly.type
_entity_poly.pdbx_seq_one_letter_code
_entity_poly.pdbx_strand_id
1 'polypeptide(L)'
;MILNVGYQEKNIPNGYHKRCDWLTENGFYEKLNSFEEFEINYVDVNQCDSFYYFPINGDARNFSLLSEENFFGNFTSDRVLNDLTTNKCILHINWLDEPYIYEKDEIDRLQNFLKTKKISWDRVIFSSDNFTSPMENHTPFCFFDSSIESYTHYVGFKRIDEEDLNDEIRHSKFLSMARTGHEHRKELVKLFENYDDEDILYSALWKNKRIDDRFHWPNVHNEKGLSHGEDNIDLNKYKQNPYLNSYISIVTETNFKNDIFQLTDKVFQPILNLQPFIYVAPYQGLKLLKSFGYKTFDFIDESYDDIKDENKRMKAIKDEIKRLINLEKKQLHDIYYSTMDVLKYNRNHWLLNGRRRVIKQMEVFYENIRN
;
A
#
# COMPACT_ATOMS: atom_id res chain seq x y z
N MET A 1 10.31 0.03 22.81
CA MET A 1 9.49 -1.15 23.23
C MET A 1 10.18 -2.41 22.73
N ILE A 2 10.38 -3.43 23.59
CA ILE A 2 11.00 -4.70 23.19
C ILE A 2 9.90 -5.70 22.88
N LEU A 3 9.95 -6.31 21.68
CA LEU A 3 9.01 -7.33 21.24
C LEU A 3 9.75 -8.62 20.94
N ASN A 4 9.39 -9.70 21.63
CA ASN A 4 9.89 -11.03 21.27
C ASN A 4 9.06 -11.57 20.12
N VAL A 5 9.71 -11.93 19.02
CA VAL A 5 9.09 -12.47 17.81
C VAL A 5 9.58 -13.90 17.61
N GLY A 6 8.64 -14.84 17.72
CA GLY A 6 8.94 -16.26 17.62
C GLY A 6 9.23 -16.69 16.19
N TYR A 7 10.29 -17.47 16.01
CA TYR A 7 10.55 -18.19 14.76
C TYR A 7 10.76 -19.68 15.07
N GLN A 8 10.56 -20.50 14.06
CA GLN A 8 10.84 -21.94 14.16
C GLN A 8 11.56 -22.42 12.89
N GLU A 9 12.64 -23.18 13.09
CA GLU A 9 13.23 -23.94 12.00
C GLU A 9 12.35 -25.18 11.75
N LYS A 10 11.52 -25.13 10.73
CA LYS A 10 10.80 -26.29 10.24
C LYS A 10 11.27 -26.60 8.83
N ASN A 11 11.35 -27.88 8.50
CA ASN A 11 11.43 -28.35 7.11
C ASN A 11 10.12 -27.99 6.39
N ILE A 12 10.01 -26.75 5.96
CA ILE A 12 8.88 -26.25 5.19
C ILE A 12 9.05 -26.80 3.76
N PRO A 13 7.99 -27.37 3.14
CA PRO A 13 8.10 -27.93 1.80
C PRO A 13 8.71 -26.92 0.80
N ASN A 14 9.59 -27.39 -0.07
CA ASN A 14 10.27 -26.60 -1.10
C ASN A 14 9.34 -25.63 -1.81
N GLY A 15 9.57 -24.34 -1.68
CA GLY A 15 8.77 -23.24 -2.23
C GLY A 15 8.22 -22.27 -1.18
N TYR A 16 8.05 -22.70 0.07
CA TYR A 16 7.56 -21.83 1.16
C TYR A 16 8.70 -21.24 2.00
N HIS A 17 9.91 -21.82 1.97
CA HIS A 17 11.09 -21.28 2.65
C HIS A 17 11.40 -19.84 2.26
N LYS A 18 11.32 -19.51 0.98
CA LYS A 18 11.53 -18.13 0.52
C LYS A 18 10.50 -17.12 1.05
N ARG A 19 9.33 -17.60 1.48
CA ARG A 19 8.29 -16.72 2.04
C ARG A 19 8.41 -16.56 3.55
N CYS A 20 8.98 -17.53 4.25
CA CYS A 20 9.33 -17.37 5.67
C CYS A 20 10.58 -16.50 5.86
N ASP A 21 11.56 -16.62 4.95
CA ASP A 21 12.71 -15.70 4.90
C ASP A 21 12.25 -14.27 4.54
N TRP A 22 11.22 -14.14 3.69
CA TRP A 22 10.57 -12.87 3.40
C TRP A 22 9.87 -12.25 4.62
N LEU A 23 9.48 -13.07 5.59
CA LEU A 23 8.96 -12.62 6.90
C LEU A 23 10.03 -11.95 7.75
N THR A 24 11.30 -12.38 7.61
CA THR A 24 12.40 -11.78 8.34
C THR A 24 12.99 -10.56 7.63
N GLU A 25 13.17 -10.59 6.32
CA GLU A 25 13.90 -9.53 5.58
C GLU A 25 13.02 -8.35 5.08
N ASN A 26 11.69 -8.50 4.94
CA ASN A 26 10.78 -7.44 4.47
C ASN A 26 9.42 -7.44 5.17
N GLY A 27 9.29 -8.18 6.28
CA GLY A 27 8.04 -8.34 6.99
C GLY A 27 7.70 -7.17 7.91
N PHE A 28 6.53 -7.29 8.53
CA PHE A 28 6.00 -6.34 9.50
C PHE A 28 7.02 -6.00 10.61
N TYR A 29 7.67 -7.01 11.20
CA TYR A 29 8.58 -6.80 12.33
C TYR A 29 9.92 -6.21 11.90
N GLU A 30 10.38 -6.44 10.71
CA GLU A 30 11.59 -5.80 10.20
C GLU A 30 11.34 -4.33 9.88
N LYS A 31 10.19 -4.01 9.29
CA LYS A 31 9.76 -2.62 9.16
C LYS A 31 9.67 -1.93 10.53
N LEU A 32 9.17 -2.63 11.58
CA LEU A 32 9.18 -2.12 12.94
C LEU A 32 10.59 -1.91 13.48
N ASN A 33 11.49 -2.85 13.23
CA ASN A 33 12.88 -2.75 13.71
C ASN A 33 13.65 -1.60 13.06
N SER A 34 13.17 -1.07 11.93
CA SER A 34 13.70 0.16 11.34
C SER A 34 13.33 1.43 12.12
N PHE A 35 12.41 1.33 13.08
CA PHE A 35 12.03 2.42 13.98
C PHE A 35 12.79 2.28 15.31
N GLU A 36 13.48 3.34 15.76
CA GLU A 36 14.25 3.36 17.01
C GLU A 36 13.39 3.09 18.25
N GLU A 37 12.08 3.28 18.16
CA GLU A 37 11.11 3.06 19.22
C GLU A 37 10.85 1.59 19.52
N PHE A 38 11.19 0.69 18.57
CA PHE A 38 10.99 -0.74 18.69
C PHE A 38 12.32 -1.49 18.60
N GLU A 39 12.48 -2.45 19.48
CA GLU A 39 13.56 -3.44 19.45
C GLU A 39 12.93 -4.82 19.22
N ILE A 40 13.26 -5.46 18.12
CA ILE A 40 12.75 -6.77 17.78
C ILE A 40 13.78 -7.83 18.20
N ASN A 41 13.36 -8.67 19.14
CA ASN A 41 14.15 -9.80 19.61
C ASN A 41 13.59 -11.08 19.01
N TYR A 42 14.27 -11.63 18.01
CA TYR A 42 13.89 -12.91 17.40
C TYR A 42 14.27 -14.07 18.30
N VAL A 43 13.28 -14.88 18.68
CA VAL A 43 13.44 -15.98 19.62
C VAL A 43 13.05 -17.33 18.98
N ASP A 44 13.89 -18.34 19.12
CA ASP A 44 13.51 -19.70 18.76
C ASP A 44 12.40 -20.19 19.70
N VAL A 45 11.23 -20.49 19.14
CA VAL A 45 10.06 -20.92 19.93
C VAL A 45 10.33 -22.17 20.76
N ASN A 46 11.26 -23.04 20.33
CA ASN A 46 11.60 -24.25 21.07
C ASN A 46 12.46 -23.97 22.32
N GLN A 47 13.10 -22.79 22.38
CA GLN A 47 13.99 -22.38 23.47
C GLN A 47 13.42 -21.18 24.26
N CYS A 48 12.27 -20.62 23.82
CA CYS A 48 11.69 -19.44 24.43
C CYS A 48 10.77 -19.79 25.59
N ASP A 49 11.09 -19.30 26.78
CA ASP A 49 10.23 -19.42 27.96
C ASP A 49 9.44 -18.13 28.27
N SER A 50 9.76 -17.04 27.59
CA SER A 50 9.05 -15.78 27.70
C SER A 50 7.87 -15.68 26.73
N PHE A 51 7.00 -14.69 26.96
CA PHE A 51 5.92 -14.37 26.03
C PHE A 51 6.48 -13.87 24.68
N TYR A 52 5.88 -14.29 23.57
CA TYR A 52 6.26 -13.89 22.23
C TYR A 52 5.07 -13.74 21.28
N TYR A 53 5.29 -13.02 20.18
CA TYR A 53 4.36 -12.93 19.04
C TYR A 53 4.83 -13.90 17.96
N PHE A 54 3.92 -14.72 17.45
CA PHE A 54 4.22 -15.64 16.36
C PHE A 54 3.60 -15.12 15.07
N PRO A 55 4.41 -14.59 14.13
CA PRO A 55 3.89 -14.00 12.91
C PRO A 55 3.53 -15.06 11.87
N ILE A 56 2.38 -14.89 11.24
CA ILE A 56 2.05 -15.54 9.98
C ILE A 56 1.81 -14.45 8.95
N ASN A 57 2.61 -14.43 7.90
CA ASN A 57 2.39 -13.53 6.78
C ASN A 57 1.35 -14.14 5.84
N GLY A 58 0.21 -13.48 5.69
CA GLY A 58 -0.85 -13.89 4.79
C GLY A 58 -0.61 -13.32 3.39
N ASP A 59 -0.42 -14.17 2.40
CA ASP A 59 -0.79 -13.85 1.02
C ASP A 59 -2.32 -14.11 0.94
N ALA A 60 -3.08 -13.20 0.33
CA ALA A 60 -4.53 -13.30 0.19
C ALA A 60 -5.00 -14.67 -0.35
N ARG A 61 -4.14 -15.31 -1.16
CA ARG A 61 -4.36 -16.65 -1.67
C ARG A 61 -4.23 -17.77 -0.63
N ASN A 62 -3.65 -17.48 0.52
CA ASN A 62 -3.35 -18.46 1.57
C ASN A 62 -4.32 -18.41 2.75
N PHE A 63 -5.24 -17.39 2.82
CA PHE A 63 -6.16 -17.30 3.95
C PHE A 63 -7.20 -18.41 3.95
N SER A 64 -7.71 -18.81 2.79
CA SER A 64 -8.54 -20.00 2.66
C SER A 64 -7.85 -21.26 3.21
N LEU A 65 -6.51 -21.29 3.17
CA LEU A 65 -5.69 -22.37 3.70
C LEU A 65 -5.50 -22.27 5.22
N LEU A 66 -5.60 -21.07 5.84
CA LEU A 66 -5.52 -20.94 7.32
C LEU A 66 -6.60 -21.70 8.05
N SER A 67 -7.73 -21.93 7.39
CA SER A 67 -8.84 -22.69 7.94
C SER A 67 -8.72 -24.21 7.75
N GLU A 68 -7.70 -24.68 7.03
CA GLU A 68 -7.45 -26.11 6.85
C GLU A 68 -6.50 -26.63 7.94
N GLU A 69 -6.83 -27.78 8.52
CA GLU A 69 -6.04 -28.42 9.58
C GLU A 69 -4.57 -28.60 9.15
N ASN A 70 -4.34 -28.87 7.88
CA ASN A 70 -3.02 -29.01 7.27
C ASN A 70 -2.22 -27.71 7.24
N PHE A 71 -2.87 -26.54 7.13
CA PHE A 71 -2.16 -25.27 7.06
C PHE A 71 -1.57 -24.90 8.42
N PHE A 72 -2.35 -24.96 9.50
CA PHE A 72 -1.80 -24.73 10.83
C PHE A 72 -0.72 -25.74 11.18
N GLY A 73 -0.89 -27.02 10.82
CA GLY A 73 0.12 -28.05 10.99
C GLY A 73 1.43 -27.77 10.20
N ASN A 74 1.34 -27.04 9.10
CA ASN A 74 2.50 -26.68 8.29
C ASN A 74 3.21 -25.39 8.76
N PHE A 75 2.48 -24.45 9.36
CA PHE A 75 3.02 -23.14 9.78
C PHE A 75 3.25 -23.03 11.28
N THR A 76 2.62 -23.88 12.09
CA THR A 76 2.79 -23.86 13.54
C THR A 76 3.25 -25.24 14.03
N SER A 77 4.20 -25.27 14.97
CA SER A 77 4.56 -26.49 15.68
C SER A 77 3.56 -26.77 16.80
N ASP A 78 3.57 -28.02 17.31
CA ASP A 78 2.80 -28.37 18.52
C ASP A 78 3.19 -27.49 19.71
N ARG A 79 4.43 -27.00 19.76
CA ARG A 79 4.89 -26.05 20.76
C ARG A 79 4.13 -24.73 20.67
N VAL A 80 4.04 -24.13 19.47
CA VAL A 80 3.31 -22.87 19.27
C VAL A 80 1.83 -23.04 19.60
N LEU A 81 1.21 -24.16 19.17
CA LEU A 81 -0.19 -24.45 19.51
C LEU A 81 -0.40 -24.57 21.02
N ASN A 82 0.51 -25.23 21.74
CA ASN A 82 0.48 -25.33 23.19
C ASN A 82 0.65 -23.95 23.86
N ASP A 83 1.58 -23.14 23.37
CA ASP A 83 1.86 -21.82 23.90
C ASP A 83 0.69 -20.83 23.67
N LEU A 84 -0.04 -20.95 22.54
CA LEU A 84 -1.29 -20.23 22.30
C LEU A 84 -2.37 -20.65 23.33
N THR A 85 -2.49 -21.96 23.61
CA THR A 85 -3.46 -22.49 24.58
C THR A 85 -3.15 -22.04 26.00
N THR A 86 -1.86 -21.89 26.34
CA THR A 86 -1.38 -21.52 27.69
C THR A 86 -1.11 -20.01 27.86
N ASN A 87 -1.54 -19.20 26.91
CA ASN A 87 -1.37 -17.74 26.91
C ASN A 87 0.08 -17.25 26.90
N LYS A 88 1.01 -18.06 26.43
CA LYS A 88 2.43 -17.68 26.28
C LYS A 88 2.76 -17.05 24.91
N CYS A 89 1.83 -17.14 23.97
CA CYS A 89 2.01 -16.67 22.62
C CYS A 89 0.76 -15.95 22.11
N ILE A 90 0.94 -15.01 21.19
CA ILE A 90 -0.09 -14.43 20.34
C ILE A 90 0.23 -14.76 18.89
N LEU A 91 -0.75 -15.27 18.16
CA LEU A 91 -0.68 -15.45 16.72
C LEU A 91 -0.97 -14.10 16.04
N HIS A 92 0.02 -13.57 15.32
CA HIS A 92 -0.13 -12.35 14.56
C HIS A 92 -0.25 -12.66 13.07
N ILE A 93 -1.43 -12.54 12.53
CA ILE A 93 -1.71 -12.73 11.12
C ILE A 93 -1.64 -11.36 10.43
N ASN A 94 -0.69 -11.21 9.53
CA ASN A 94 -0.36 -9.93 8.93
C ASN A 94 -0.50 -9.94 7.41
N TRP A 95 -1.19 -8.93 6.86
CA TRP A 95 -1.37 -8.67 5.43
C TRP A 95 -0.98 -7.23 5.08
N LEU A 96 0.30 -6.98 4.87
CA LEU A 96 0.80 -5.62 4.64
C LEU A 96 0.73 -5.13 3.20
N ASP A 97 0.73 -6.05 2.24
CA ASP A 97 0.98 -5.66 0.85
C ASP A 97 -0.24 -5.81 -0.06
N GLU A 98 -1.34 -6.43 0.44
CA GLU A 98 -2.57 -6.55 -0.32
C GLU A 98 -3.80 -6.34 0.58
N PRO A 99 -4.78 -5.55 0.11
CA PRO A 99 -6.04 -5.38 0.82
C PRO A 99 -6.80 -6.71 0.81
N TYR A 100 -6.94 -7.30 1.97
CA TYR A 100 -7.69 -8.52 2.10
C TYR A 100 -9.13 -8.23 2.54
N ILE A 101 -10.07 -8.81 1.81
CA ILE A 101 -11.48 -8.89 2.25
C ILE A 101 -11.57 -10.16 3.08
N TYR A 102 -11.77 -10.00 4.37
CA TYR A 102 -12.07 -11.13 5.23
C TYR A 102 -13.46 -11.63 4.91
N GLU A 103 -13.56 -12.73 4.17
CA GLU A 103 -14.83 -13.39 3.95
C GLU A 103 -15.29 -14.01 5.28
N LYS A 104 -16.56 -13.76 5.62
CA LYS A 104 -17.13 -14.25 6.88
C LYS A 104 -16.91 -15.75 7.07
N ASP A 105 -17.10 -16.51 6.00
CA ASP A 105 -16.95 -17.97 6.03
C ASP A 105 -15.51 -18.42 6.34
N GLU A 106 -14.51 -17.63 5.98
CA GLU A 106 -13.10 -17.91 6.28
C GLU A 106 -12.81 -17.63 7.75
N ILE A 107 -13.32 -16.51 8.27
CA ILE A 107 -13.20 -16.16 9.68
C ILE A 107 -13.90 -17.22 10.54
N ASP A 108 -15.12 -17.60 10.18
CA ASP A 108 -15.89 -18.62 10.90
C ASP A 108 -15.15 -19.98 10.91
N ARG A 109 -14.53 -20.36 9.80
CA ARG A 109 -13.70 -21.58 9.72
C ARG A 109 -12.47 -21.50 10.63
N LEU A 110 -11.75 -20.38 10.62
CA LEU A 110 -10.60 -20.15 11.49
C LEU A 110 -11.01 -20.18 12.96
N GLN A 111 -12.09 -19.50 13.35
CA GLN A 111 -12.61 -19.52 14.71
C GLN A 111 -13.00 -20.93 15.17
N ASN A 112 -13.68 -21.69 14.30
CA ASN A 112 -14.04 -23.08 14.60
C ASN A 112 -12.80 -23.96 14.78
N PHE A 113 -11.80 -23.82 13.93
CA PHE A 113 -10.52 -24.53 14.07
C PHE A 113 -9.85 -24.21 15.41
N LEU A 114 -9.69 -22.94 15.75
CA LEU A 114 -9.08 -22.50 17.02
C LEU A 114 -9.85 -23.06 18.23
N LYS A 115 -11.19 -23.06 18.15
CA LYS A 115 -12.04 -23.65 19.17
C LYS A 115 -11.81 -25.15 19.36
N THR A 116 -11.61 -25.91 18.28
CA THR A 116 -11.27 -27.34 18.37
C THR A 116 -9.92 -27.57 19.06
N LYS A 117 -8.97 -26.64 18.91
CA LYS A 117 -7.66 -26.65 19.55
C LYS A 117 -7.66 -25.99 20.93
N LYS A 118 -8.81 -25.53 21.43
CA LYS A 118 -8.97 -24.80 22.72
C LYS A 118 -8.15 -23.50 22.78
N ILE A 119 -7.92 -22.87 21.66
CA ILE A 119 -7.25 -21.58 21.55
C ILE A 119 -8.31 -20.48 21.56
N SER A 120 -8.17 -19.51 22.45
CA SER A 120 -9.07 -18.38 22.54
C SER A 120 -8.88 -17.42 21.36
N TRP A 121 -9.96 -16.79 20.89
CA TRP A 121 -9.94 -15.86 19.76
C TRP A 121 -9.11 -14.59 20.04
N ASP A 122 -9.03 -14.16 21.30
CA ASP A 122 -8.20 -13.05 21.76
C ASP A 122 -6.69 -13.30 21.64
N ARG A 123 -6.29 -14.56 21.35
CA ARG A 123 -4.90 -14.93 21.05
C ARG A 123 -4.54 -14.79 19.58
N VAL A 124 -5.46 -14.32 18.75
CA VAL A 124 -5.22 -14.05 17.33
C VAL A 124 -5.45 -12.59 17.04
N ILE A 125 -4.47 -11.93 16.48
CA ILE A 125 -4.54 -10.54 16.05
C ILE A 125 -4.28 -10.45 14.57
N PHE A 126 -4.93 -9.48 13.95
CA PHE A 126 -4.79 -9.22 12.51
C PHE A 126 -4.29 -7.81 12.27
N SER A 127 -3.44 -7.66 11.29
CA SER A 127 -3.05 -6.34 10.77
C SER A 127 -3.06 -6.35 9.24
N SER A 128 -3.52 -5.27 8.65
CA SER A 128 -3.49 -5.05 7.22
C SER A 128 -3.64 -3.55 6.92
N ASP A 129 -3.52 -3.17 5.68
CA ASP A 129 -3.83 -1.81 5.21
C ASP A 129 -5.30 -1.62 4.80
N ASN A 130 -6.18 -2.58 5.12
CA ASN A 130 -7.63 -2.42 4.95
C ASN A 130 -8.27 -1.72 6.15
N PHE A 131 -8.73 -0.47 5.96
CA PHE A 131 -9.39 0.35 6.99
C PHE A 131 -10.88 0.05 7.20
N THR A 132 -11.46 -0.86 6.42
CA THR A 132 -12.89 -1.24 6.53
C THR A 132 -13.13 -2.62 7.12
N SER A 133 -12.11 -3.27 7.64
CA SER A 133 -12.27 -4.60 8.23
C SER A 133 -13.28 -4.55 9.39
N PRO A 134 -14.30 -5.42 9.40
CA PRO A 134 -15.27 -5.48 10.48
C PRO A 134 -14.79 -6.30 11.70
N MET A 135 -13.55 -6.78 11.68
CA MET A 135 -13.04 -7.69 12.71
C MET A 135 -12.57 -6.91 13.94
N GLU A 136 -13.03 -7.33 15.13
CA GLU A 136 -12.66 -6.72 16.42
C GLU A 136 -11.15 -6.81 16.71
N ASN A 137 -10.53 -7.91 16.29
CA ASN A 137 -9.09 -8.16 16.52
C ASN A 137 -8.20 -7.64 15.40
N HIS A 138 -8.72 -6.77 14.56
CA HIS A 138 -7.98 -6.20 13.43
C HIS A 138 -7.56 -4.77 13.71
N THR A 139 -6.31 -4.46 13.37
CA THR A 139 -5.79 -3.09 13.39
C THR A 139 -5.29 -2.71 12.02
N PRO A 140 -5.85 -1.68 11.40
CA PRO A 140 -5.37 -1.18 10.12
C PRO A 140 -4.12 -0.34 10.29
N PHE A 141 -3.16 -0.52 9.39
CA PHE A 141 -1.92 0.27 9.33
C PHE A 141 -1.69 0.83 7.94
N CYS A 142 -1.31 2.08 7.84
CA CYS A 142 -0.87 2.67 6.58
C CYS A 142 0.67 2.68 6.52
N PHE A 143 1.27 1.56 6.17
CA PHE A 143 2.73 1.46 6.11
C PHE A 143 3.35 2.29 4.99
N PHE A 144 2.64 2.49 3.90
CA PHE A 144 3.12 3.32 2.80
C PHE A 144 3.31 4.80 3.19
N ASP A 145 2.63 5.23 4.25
CA ASP A 145 2.81 6.56 4.84
C ASP A 145 4.19 6.73 5.54
N SER A 146 4.92 5.65 5.76
CA SER A 146 6.19 5.65 6.51
C SER A 146 7.42 5.22 5.71
N SER A 147 7.26 4.58 4.56
CA SER A 147 8.35 3.90 3.87
C SER A 147 8.95 4.72 2.74
N ILE A 148 9.71 5.75 3.07
CA ILE A 148 10.42 6.60 2.09
C ILE A 148 11.42 5.79 1.26
N GLU A 149 12.18 4.90 1.90
CA GLU A 149 13.31 4.23 1.26
C GLU A 149 12.86 3.17 0.25
N SER A 150 11.83 2.41 0.55
CA SER A 150 11.25 1.46 -0.40
C SER A 150 10.63 2.15 -1.61
N TYR A 151 10.29 3.43 -1.49
CA TYR A 151 9.64 4.20 -2.53
C TYR A 151 10.58 4.63 -3.65
N THR A 152 11.75 5.16 -3.29
CA THR A 152 12.78 5.57 -4.26
C THR A 152 13.32 4.37 -5.03
N HIS A 153 13.37 3.18 -4.41
CA HIS A 153 13.74 1.94 -5.09
C HIS A 153 12.64 1.38 -6.01
N TYR A 154 11.37 1.51 -5.62
CA TYR A 154 10.26 0.94 -6.38
C TYR A 154 9.87 1.76 -7.61
N VAL A 155 10.02 3.08 -7.57
CA VAL A 155 9.50 3.95 -8.64
C VAL A 155 10.55 4.31 -9.68
N GLY A 156 11.84 4.12 -9.37
CA GLY A 156 12.93 4.40 -10.32
C GLY A 156 13.08 5.88 -10.74
N PHE A 157 12.31 6.79 -10.12
CA PHE A 157 12.39 8.22 -10.40
C PHE A 157 13.01 8.96 -9.22
N LYS A 158 13.98 9.83 -9.51
CA LYS A 158 14.43 10.80 -8.52
C LYS A 158 13.22 11.65 -8.10
N ARG A 159 13.00 11.80 -6.80
CA ARG A 159 12.02 12.75 -6.27
C ARG A 159 12.26 14.13 -6.83
N ILE A 160 11.21 14.83 -7.21
CA ILE A 160 11.29 16.23 -7.64
C ILE A 160 11.60 17.09 -6.43
N ASP A 161 12.71 17.81 -6.47
CA ASP A 161 13.00 18.87 -5.52
C ASP A 161 12.42 20.20 -6.02
N GLU A 162 12.27 21.18 -5.14
CA GLU A 162 11.70 22.49 -5.54
C GLU A 162 12.57 23.20 -6.60
N GLU A 163 13.86 22.93 -6.57
CA GLU A 163 14.85 23.46 -7.51
C GLU A 163 14.70 22.84 -8.93
N ASP A 164 14.08 21.67 -9.02
CA ASP A 164 13.78 21.03 -10.31
C ASP A 164 12.57 21.68 -11.02
N LEU A 165 11.77 22.47 -10.27
CA LEU A 165 10.60 23.17 -10.83
C LEU A 165 11.06 24.41 -11.59
N ASN A 166 10.60 24.53 -12.82
CA ASN A 166 10.83 25.69 -13.68
C ASN A 166 9.49 26.29 -14.12
N ASP A 167 9.51 27.55 -14.57
CA ASP A 167 8.33 28.28 -15.02
C ASP A 167 7.97 27.99 -16.50
N GLU A 168 8.36 26.83 -17.02
CA GLU A 168 8.02 26.40 -18.37
C GLU A 168 6.66 25.72 -18.42
N ILE A 169 5.92 25.97 -19.51
CA ILE A 169 4.65 25.26 -19.77
C ILE A 169 4.94 23.79 -19.99
N ARG A 170 4.39 22.93 -19.14
CA ARG A 170 4.55 21.49 -19.20
C ARG A 170 3.92 20.89 -20.45
N HIS A 171 4.47 19.77 -20.91
CA HIS A 171 4.02 19.11 -22.13
C HIS A 171 2.58 18.60 -22.01
N SER A 172 2.25 17.93 -20.93
CA SER A 172 0.96 17.25 -20.74
C SER A 172 0.11 17.88 -19.63
N LYS A 173 -1.20 17.80 -19.76
CA LYS A 173 -2.13 18.24 -18.71
C LYS A 173 -2.19 17.21 -17.59
N PHE A 174 -2.27 15.92 -17.93
CA PHE A 174 -2.42 14.82 -16.99
C PHE A 174 -1.33 13.76 -17.12
N LEU A 175 -1.10 13.08 -16.00
CA LEU A 175 -0.31 11.87 -15.89
C LEU A 175 -1.14 10.73 -15.28
N SER A 176 -1.15 9.55 -15.90
CA SER A 176 -1.74 8.35 -15.32
C SER A 176 -0.85 7.14 -15.52
N MET A 177 -0.41 6.53 -14.43
CA MET A 177 0.45 5.35 -14.48
C MET A 177 -0.30 4.13 -13.96
N ALA A 178 -0.52 3.14 -14.83
CA ALA A 178 -1.19 1.92 -14.46
C ALA A 178 -0.45 0.69 -15.01
N ARG A 179 -0.15 -0.27 -14.12
CA ARG A 179 0.52 -1.52 -14.46
C ARG A 179 -0.48 -2.62 -14.77
N THR A 180 -1.39 -2.91 -13.83
CA THR A 180 -2.36 -3.99 -13.91
C THR A 180 -3.70 -3.48 -14.39
N GLY A 181 -4.34 -4.21 -15.32
CA GLY A 181 -5.59 -3.83 -15.95
C GLY A 181 -6.83 -4.21 -15.13
N HIS A 182 -7.02 -3.60 -13.96
CA HIS A 182 -8.29 -3.69 -13.25
C HIS A 182 -9.41 -3.00 -14.04
N GLU A 183 -10.67 -3.39 -13.83
CA GLU A 183 -11.80 -2.93 -14.67
C GLU A 183 -11.94 -1.40 -14.68
N HIS A 184 -11.86 -0.75 -13.53
CA HIS A 184 -11.92 0.71 -13.43
C HIS A 184 -10.76 1.42 -14.18
N ARG A 185 -9.57 0.82 -14.20
CA ARG A 185 -8.41 1.33 -14.96
C ARG A 185 -8.60 1.16 -16.46
N LYS A 186 -9.14 0.01 -16.90
CA LYS A 186 -9.48 -0.23 -18.29
C LYS A 186 -10.54 0.77 -18.78
N GLU A 187 -11.48 1.11 -17.90
CA GLU A 187 -12.52 2.09 -18.20
C GLU A 187 -11.99 3.50 -18.38
N LEU A 188 -11.01 3.90 -17.56
CA LEU A 188 -10.32 5.18 -17.72
C LEU A 188 -9.45 5.19 -18.98
N VAL A 189 -8.72 4.10 -19.26
CA VAL A 189 -7.90 4.03 -20.49
C VAL A 189 -8.75 4.15 -21.75
N LYS A 190 -9.99 3.63 -21.79
CA LYS A 190 -10.93 3.90 -22.90
C LYS A 190 -11.26 5.39 -23.06
N LEU A 191 -11.29 6.14 -21.97
CA LEU A 191 -11.41 7.59 -22.05
C LEU A 191 -10.14 8.24 -22.60
N PHE A 192 -8.97 7.83 -22.09
CA PHE A 192 -7.67 8.39 -22.47
C PHE A 192 -7.34 8.19 -23.95
N GLU A 193 -7.77 7.08 -24.54
CA GLU A 193 -7.58 6.78 -25.97
C GLU A 193 -8.23 7.81 -26.92
N ASN A 194 -9.09 8.71 -26.41
CA ASN A 194 -9.67 9.80 -27.21
C ASN A 194 -8.84 11.09 -27.17
N TYR A 195 -7.71 11.11 -26.49
CA TYR A 195 -6.86 12.26 -26.27
C TYR A 195 -5.43 11.94 -26.68
N ASP A 196 -4.67 12.95 -27.03
CA ASP A 196 -3.24 12.83 -27.34
C ASP A 196 -2.38 12.91 -26.05
N ASP A 197 -1.07 12.74 -26.22
CA ASP A 197 -0.13 12.77 -25.09
C ASP A 197 0.06 14.18 -24.52
N GLU A 198 -0.33 15.25 -25.25
CA GLU A 198 -0.35 16.61 -24.70
C GLU A 198 -1.47 16.83 -23.71
N ASP A 199 -2.57 16.12 -23.87
CA ASP A 199 -3.65 16.13 -22.92
C ASP A 199 -3.41 15.11 -21.79
N ILE A 200 -3.19 13.82 -22.13
CA ILE A 200 -3.04 12.75 -21.14
C ILE A 200 -1.84 11.85 -21.45
N LEU A 201 -0.79 12.02 -20.71
CA LEU A 201 0.35 11.11 -20.70
C LEU A 201 0.02 9.90 -19.84
N TYR A 202 -0.11 8.70 -20.42
CA TYR A 202 -0.49 7.53 -19.65
C TYR A 202 0.23 6.24 -20.02
N SER A 203 0.39 5.36 -19.04
CA SER A 203 0.81 3.97 -19.26
C SER A 203 -0.34 2.99 -19.00
N ALA A 204 -0.35 1.90 -19.79
CA ALA A 204 -1.26 0.77 -19.63
C ALA A 204 -0.48 -0.51 -19.98
N LEU A 205 0.31 -1.01 -19.03
CA LEU A 205 1.28 -2.08 -19.32
C LEU A 205 0.61 -3.38 -19.80
N TRP A 206 -0.62 -3.66 -19.38
CA TRP A 206 -1.41 -4.79 -19.91
C TRP A 206 -1.78 -4.65 -21.40
N LYS A 207 -1.64 -3.45 -21.98
CA LYS A 207 -1.78 -3.16 -23.42
C LYS A 207 -0.42 -2.92 -24.10
N ASN A 208 0.69 -3.17 -23.41
CA ASN A 208 2.05 -2.81 -23.84
C ASN A 208 2.23 -1.30 -24.12
N LYS A 209 1.31 -0.44 -23.66
CA LYS A 209 1.47 1.01 -23.75
C LYS A 209 2.31 1.51 -22.60
N ARG A 210 3.47 2.07 -22.94
CA ARG A 210 4.37 2.77 -22.01
C ARG A 210 4.24 4.26 -22.21
N ILE A 211 4.57 5.05 -21.21
CA ILE A 211 4.58 6.50 -21.28
C ILE A 211 5.58 6.98 -22.33
N ASP A 212 6.77 6.40 -22.32
CA ASP A 212 7.85 6.64 -23.26
C ASP A 212 8.78 5.42 -23.20
N ASP A 213 9.39 5.03 -24.32
CA ASP A 213 10.40 3.96 -24.33
C ASP A 213 11.61 4.29 -23.44
N ARG A 214 11.80 5.54 -23.08
CA ARG A 214 12.82 6.05 -22.17
C ARG A 214 12.43 5.87 -20.69
N PHE A 215 11.13 5.74 -20.38
CA PHE A 215 10.61 5.45 -19.05
C PHE A 215 10.43 3.95 -18.89
N HIS A 216 11.53 3.25 -18.71
CA HIS A 216 11.45 1.86 -18.28
C HIS A 216 11.04 1.85 -16.81
N TRP A 217 9.83 1.37 -16.53
CA TRP A 217 9.64 0.67 -15.26
C TRP A 217 10.72 -0.39 -15.23
N PRO A 218 11.59 -0.42 -14.22
CA PRO A 218 12.45 -1.58 -14.06
C PRO A 218 11.54 -2.80 -14.18
N ASN A 219 11.90 -3.75 -15.04
CA ASN A 219 11.16 -5.00 -15.17
C ASN A 219 11.32 -5.77 -13.88
N VAL A 220 10.52 -5.43 -12.87
CA VAL A 220 10.48 -6.07 -11.55
C VAL A 220 10.01 -7.53 -11.70
N HIS A 221 9.50 -7.89 -12.86
CA HIS A 221 9.17 -9.26 -13.24
C HIS A 221 9.87 -9.62 -14.56
N ASN A 222 11.14 -9.89 -14.48
CA ASN A 222 11.73 -10.87 -15.37
C ASN A 222 11.06 -12.20 -15.05
N GLU A 223 10.75 -12.98 -16.10
CA GLU A 223 10.19 -14.35 -16.02
C GLU A 223 11.05 -15.33 -15.17
N LYS A 224 12.14 -14.87 -14.61
CA LYS A 224 13.09 -15.59 -13.75
C LYS A 224 13.01 -15.15 -12.29
N GLY A 225 11.81 -15.01 -11.72
CA GLY A 225 11.62 -14.86 -10.26
C GLY A 225 12.56 -13.81 -9.64
N LEU A 226 12.02 -12.87 -8.92
CA LEU A 226 12.69 -11.85 -8.12
C LEU A 226 14.14 -12.21 -7.77
N SER A 227 15.08 -11.83 -8.60
CA SER A 227 16.44 -11.59 -8.13
C SER A 227 16.47 -10.13 -7.68
N HIS A 228 16.53 -9.89 -6.39
CA HIS A 228 17.06 -8.67 -5.81
C HIS A 228 18.57 -8.65 -6.09
N GLY A 229 18.95 -8.73 -7.35
CA GLY A 229 20.34 -8.75 -7.80
C GLY A 229 20.62 -7.44 -8.50
N GLU A 230 21.37 -6.59 -7.84
CA GLU A 230 22.51 -5.83 -8.34
C GLU A 230 22.50 -5.29 -9.79
N ASP A 231 21.36 -5.13 -10.43
CA ASP A 231 21.31 -4.26 -11.58
C ASP A 231 21.38 -2.83 -11.04
N ASN A 232 22.60 -2.28 -11.04
CA ASN A 232 22.86 -0.87 -10.90
C ASN A 232 22.00 -0.14 -11.94
N ILE A 233 20.76 0.17 -11.55
CA ILE A 233 19.89 1.03 -12.34
C ILE A 233 20.59 2.37 -12.32
N ASP A 234 21.19 2.71 -13.44
CA ASP A 234 21.80 4.02 -13.63
C ASP A 234 20.68 5.07 -13.60
N LEU A 235 20.38 5.53 -12.38
CA LEU A 235 19.37 6.56 -12.12
C LEU A 235 19.64 7.85 -12.91
N ASN A 236 20.87 8.03 -13.43
CA ASN A 236 21.23 9.14 -14.32
C ASN A 236 20.65 9.01 -15.74
N LYS A 237 20.14 7.83 -16.13
CA LYS A 237 19.41 7.65 -17.40
C LYS A 237 18.02 8.27 -17.39
N TYR A 238 17.44 8.54 -16.24
CA TYR A 238 16.09 9.12 -16.09
C TYR A 238 16.16 10.65 -16.02
N LYS A 239 16.59 11.27 -17.13
CA LYS A 239 16.70 12.75 -17.21
C LYS A 239 15.34 13.47 -17.25
N GLN A 240 14.21 12.77 -17.37
CA GLN A 240 12.88 13.40 -17.42
C GLN A 240 11.90 12.65 -16.51
N ASN A 241 11.69 13.18 -15.33
CA ASN A 241 10.65 12.71 -14.43
C ASN A 241 9.27 13.06 -15.05
N PRO A 242 8.33 12.09 -15.25
CA PRO A 242 7.03 12.35 -15.88
C PRO A 242 6.18 13.36 -15.10
N TYR A 243 6.41 13.51 -13.81
CA TYR A 243 5.77 14.52 -12.98
C TYR A 243 6.20 15.95 -13.31
N LEU A 244 7.40 16.16 -13.88
CA LEU A 244 7.82 17.46 -14.39
C LEU A 244 7.16 17.81 -15.73
N ASN A 245 6.67 16.81 -16.46
CA ASN A 245 6.08 16.98 -17.77
C ASN A 245 4.55 17.13 -17.74
N SER A 246 3.91 17.02 -16.58
CA SER A 246 2.45 17.05 -16.42
C SER A 246 2.02 17.85 -15.21
N TYR A 247 0.77 18.36 -15.21
CA TYR A 247 0.26 19.19 -14.12
C TYR A 247 -0.51 18.40 -13.05
N ILE A 248 -1.28 17.40 -13.45
CA ILE A 248 -2.21 16.68 -12.57
C ILE A 248 -2.03 15.18 -12.73
N SER A 249 -1.92 14.44 -11.62
CA SER A 249 -1.94 12.98 -11.63
C SER A 249 -3.36 12.44 -11.57
N ILE A 250 -3.67 11.42 -12.37
CA ILE A 250 -4.85 10.58 -12.17
C ILE A 250 -4.38 9.32 -11.47
N VAL A 251 -4.56 9.30 -10.15
CA VAL A 251 -4.13 8.20 -9.27
C VAL A 251 -5.21 7.15 -9.20
N THR A 252 -4.90 5.94 -9.66
CA THR A 252 -5.84 4.82 -9.63
C THR A 252 -5.40 3.77 -8.62
N GLU A 253 -6.14 3.63 -7.54
CA GLU A 253 -5.89 2.61 -6.54
C GLU A 253 -6.05 1.18 -7.11
N THR A 254 -5.58 0.18 -6.37
CA THR A 254 -5.76 -1.22 -6.73
C THR A 254 -7.24 -1.59 -6.67
N ASN A 255 -7.93 -1.10 -5.65
CA ASN A 255 -9.35 -1.26 -5.48
C ASN A 255 -10.13 0.01 -5.82
N PHE A 256 -11.31 -0.19 -6.40
CA PHE A 256 -12.30 0.86 -6.65
C PHE A 256 -13.66 0.51 -6.02
N LYS A 257 -13.85 -0.76 -5.67
CA LYS A 257 -15.04 -1.24 -4.97
C LYS A 257 -15.06 -0.75 -3.53
N ASN A 258 -16.28 -0.68 -2.96
CA ASN A 258 -16.49 -0.07 -1.64
C ASN A 258 -16.19 -0.99 -0.45
N ASP A 259 -15.80 -2.22 -0.73
CA ASP A 259 -15.56 -3.28 0.26
C ASP A 259 -14.14 -3.26 0.86
N ILE A 260 -13.22 -2.51 0.25
CA ILE A 260 -11.85 -2.38 0.75
C ILE A 260 -11.42 -0.92 0.71
N PHE A 261 -10.97 -0.43 1.84
CA PHE A 261 -10.47 0.94 2.00
C PHE A 261 -8.99 0.92 2.33
N GLN A 262 -8.19 1.35 1.37
CA GLN A 262 -6.73 1.28 1.45
C GLN A 262 -6.11 2.56 0.92
N LEU A 263 -5.08 3.04 1.59
CA LEU A 263 -4.16 4.04 1.05
C LEU A 263 -2.89 3.31 0.64
N THR A 264 -2.59 3.32 -0.66
CA THR A 264 -1.39 2.64 -1.16
C THR A 264 -0.31 3.64 -1.55
N ASP A 265 0.80 3.08 -1.96
CA ASP A 265 1.91 3.79 -2.57
C ASP A 265 1.47 4.79 -3.64
N LYS A 266 0.44 4.53 -4.36
CA LYS A 266 0.04 5.28 -5.56
C LYS A 266 -0.35 6.72 -5.25
N VAL A 267 -1.06 6.97 -4.14
CA VAL A 267 -1.44 8.34 -3.75
C VAL A 267 -0.26 9.14 -3.20
N PHE A 268 0.72 8.46 -2.60
CA PHE A 268 1.90 9.14 -2.06
C PHE A 268 2.91 9.54 -3.13
N GLN A 269 2.89 8.92 -4.31
CA GLN A 269 3.75 9.29 -5.43
C GLN A 269 3.58 10.75 -5.87
N PRO A 270 2.39 11.23 -6.24
CA PRO A 270 2.21 12.64 -6.60
C PRO A 270 2.45 13.58 -5.42
N ILE A 271 2.13 13.17 -4.18
CA ILE A 271 2.42 13.96 -2.97
C ILE A 271 3.91 14.25 -2.87
N LEU A 272 4.75 13.22 -3.04
CA LEU A 272 6.20 13.34 -2.98
C LEU A 272 6.77 14.16 -4.15
N ASN A 273 6.14 14.08 -5.30
CA ASN A 273 6.57 14.78 -6.52
C ASN A 273 5.87 16.12 -6.72
N LEU A 274 5.30 16.71 -5.67
CA LEU A 274 4.67 18.04 -5.71
C LEU A 274 3.64 18.17 -6.85
N GLN A 275 2.77 17.17 -7.01
CA GLN A 275 1.75 17.20 -8.05
C GLN A 275 0.34 17.06 -7.48
N PRO A 276 -0.61 17.91 -7.90
CA PRO A 276 -2.02 17.71 -7.62
C PRO A 276 -2.54 16.42 -8.22
N PHE A 277 -3.60 15.85 -7.68
CA PHE A 277 -4.14 14.59 -8.18
C PHE A 277 -5.66 14.48 -8.09
N ILE A 278 -6.24 13.77 -9.06
CA ILE A 278 -7.58 13.19 -8.98
C ILE A 278 -7.42 11.78 -8.43
N TYR A 279 -8.14 11.45 -7.35
CA TYR A 279 -8.01 10.18 -6.67
C TYR A 279 -9.12 9.22 -7.05
N VAL A 280 -8.80 8.22 -7.85
CA VAL A 280 -9.70 7.15 -8.30
C VAL A 280 -9.60 5.99 -7.33
N ALA A 281 -10.43 6.04 -6.30
CA ALA A 281 -10.39 5.18 -5.13
C ALA A 281 -11.81 4.69 -4.74
N PRO A 282 -11.95 3.82 -3.73
CA PRO A 282 -13.24 3.51 -3.14
C PRO A 282 -13.99 4.73 -2.63
N TYR A 283 -15.29 4.59 -2.38
CA TYR A 283 -16.13 5.60 -1.76
C TYR A 283 -15.48 6.17 -0.49
N GLN A 284 -15.40 7.50 -0.38
CA GLN A 284 -14.72 8.23 0.71
C GLN A 284 -13.19 8.05 0.78
N GLY A 285 -12.53 7.74 -0.33
CA GLY A 285 -11.07 7.64 -0.39
C GLY A 285 -10.35 8.94 -0.06
N LEU A 286 -10.84 10.08 -0.57
CA LEU A 286 -10.30 11.39 -0.21
C LEU A 286 -10.59 11.76 1.25
N LYS A 287 -11.75 11.37 1.77
CA LYS A 287 -12.08 11.60 3.18
C LYS A 287 -11.13 10.84 4.11
N LEU A 288 -10.76 9.59 3.76
CA LEU A 288 -9.74 8.86 4.50
C LEU A 288 -8.40 9.59 4.43
N LEU A 289 -7.95 9.98 3.24
CA LEU A 289 -6.70 10.71 3.07
C LEU A 289 -6.68 12.02 3.92
N LYS A 290 -7.79 12.76 3.91
CA LYS A 290 -7.97 13.95 4.77
C LYS A 290 -7.91 13.62 6.26
N SER A 291 -8.42 12.46 6.69
CA SER A 291 -8.35 12.03 8.09
C SER A 291 -6.93 11.76 8.57
N PHE A 292 -6.01 11.45 7.64
CA PHE A 292 -4.57 11.36 7.89
C PHE A 292 -3.86 12.73 7.91
N GLY A 293 -4.60 13.83 7.69
CA GLY A 293 -4.07 15.20 7.74
C GLY A 293 -3.60 15.75 6.40
N TYR A 294 -3.81 15.04 5.31
CA TYR A 294 -3.50 15.56 3.97
C TYR A 294 -4.56 16.55 3.50
N LYS A 295 -4.12 17.50 2.69
CA LYS A 295 -5.00 18.48 2.03
C LYS A 295 -5.26 18.07 0.59
N THR A 296 -6.41 18.46 0.08
CA THR A 296 -6.81 18.30 -1.31
C THR A 296 -6.89 19.66 -2.02
N PHE A 297 -7.39 19.72 -3.24
CA PHE A 297 -7.18 20.86 -4.13
C PHE A 297 -8.54 21.50 -4.50
N ASP A 298 -8.75 22.76 -4.15
CA ASP A 298 -10.02 23.48 -4.35
C ASP A 298 -10.46 23.60 -5.82
N PHE A 299 -9.53 23.50 -6.76
CA PHE A 299 -9.83 23.55 -8.19
C PHE A 299 -10.36 22.22 -8.76
N ILE A 300 -10.30 21.14 -8.01
CA ILE A 300 -10.82 19.80 -8.36
C ILE A 300 -12.20 19.63 -7.70
N ASP A 301 -13.23 19.32 -8.48
CA ASP A 301 -14.52 18.94 -7.92
C ASP A 301 -14.43 17.53 -7.34
N GLU A 302 -14.36 17.45 -6.02
CA GLU A 302 -14.22 16.21 -5.25
C GLU A 302 -15.56 15.57 -4.90
N SER A 303 -16.68 16.09 -5.37
CA SER A 303 -18.02 15.56 -5.07
C SER A 303 -18.20 14.09 -5.44
N TYR A 304 -17.36 13.58 -6.34
CA TYR A 304 -17.34 12.15 -6.70
C TYR A 304 -16.99 11.25 -5.50
N ASP A 305 -16.24 11.74 -4.51
CA ASP A 305 -15.82 10.96 -3.35
C ASP A 305 -17.00 10.55 -2.46
N ASP A 306 -18.09 11.35 -2.47
CA ASP A 306 -19.32 11.09 -1.71
C ASP A 306 -20.33 10.22 -2.48
N ILE A 307 -19.99 9.76 -3.68
CA ILE A 307 -20.88 8.91 -4.50
C ILE A 307 -20.62 7.44 -4.21
N LYS A 308 -21.52 6.77 -3.49
CA LYS A 308 -21.39 5.36 -3.12
C LYS A 308 -21.50 4.41 -4.32
N ASP A 309 -22.37 4.71 -5.28
CA ASP A 309 -22.52 3.90 -6.50
C ASP A 309 -21.27 3.99 -7.39
N GLU A 310 -20.65 2.88 -7.66
CA GLU A 310 -19.36 2.79 -8.37
C GLU A 310 -19.43 3.35 -9.79
N ASN A 311 -20.53 3.06 -10.51
CA ASN A 311 -20.70 3.53 -11.89
C ASN A 311 -20.92 5.03 -11.94
N LYS A 312 -21.73 5.57 -11.02
CA LYS A 312 -21.96 7.00 -10.90
C LYS A 312 -20.69 7.73 -10.45
N ARG A 313 -19.93 7.16 -9.51
CA ARG A 313 -18.66 7.72 -9.07
C ARG A 313 -17.65 7.75 -10.23
N MET A 314 -17.50 6.65 -10.98
CA MET A 314 -16.63 6.61 -12.15
C MET A 314 -17.07 7.62 -13.22
N LYS A 315 -18.36 7.78 -13.44
CA LYS A 315 -18.88 8.80 -14.36
C LYS A 315 -18.49 10.21 -13.90
N ALA A 316 -18.69 10.55 -12.63
CA ALA A 316 -18.35 11.86 -12.08
C ALA A 316 -16.83 12.13 -12.18
N ILE A 317 -15.98 11.15 -11.88
CA ILE A 317 -14.52 11.25 -12.08
C ILE A 317 -14.18 11.55 -13.55
N LYS A 318 -14.77 10.83 -14.48
CA LYS A 318 -14.56 11.07 -15.92
C LYS A 318 -15.04 12.47 -16.36
N ASP A 319 -16.16 12.92 -15.82
CA ASP A 319 -16.68 14.24 -16.13
C ASP A 319 -15.76 15.33 -15.59
N GLU A 320 -15.17 15.14 -14.41
CA GLU A 320 -14.17 16.06 -13.85
C GLU A 320 -12.86 16.07 -14.66
N ILE A 321 -12.36 14.90 -15.07
CA ILE A 321 -11.21 14.83 -15.99
C ILE A 321 -11.49 15.64 -17.27
N LYS A 322 -12.67 15.45 -17.88
CA LYS A 322 -13.04 16.20 -19.09
C LYS A 322 -13.17 17.71 -18.85
N ARG A 323 -13.68 18.10 -17.69
CA ARG A 323 -13.77 19.53 -17.33
C ARG A 323 -12.38 20.18 -17.29
N LEU A 324 -11.43 19.52 -16.62
CA LEU A 324 -10.07 20.03 -16.46
C LEU A 324 -9.25 19.94 -17.75
N ILE A 325 -9.49 18.94 -18.59
CA ILE A 325 -8.79 18.79 -19.87
C ILE A 325 -9.11 19.92 -20.85
N ASN A 326 -10.31 20.52 -20.72
CA ASN A 326 -10.71 21.66 -21.54
C ASN A 326 -10.07 22.97 -21.10
N LEU A 327 -9.33 23.00 -20.00
CA LEU A 327 -8.55 24.18 -19.63
C LEU A 327 -7.32 24.30 -20.52
N GLU A 328 -6.96 25.54 -20.84
CA GLU A 328 -5.70 25.83 -21.52
C GLU A 328 -4.50 25.45 -20.64
N LYS A 329 -3.39 24.99 -21.24
CA LYS A 329 -2.17 24.63 -20.48
C LYS A 329 -1.68 25.79 -19.61
N LYS A 330 -1.82 27.03 -20.08
CA LYS A 330 -1.47 28.21 -19.29
C LYS A 330 -2.32 28.36 -18.04
N GLN A 331 -3.62 28.09 -18.13
CA GLN A 331 -4.51 28.13 -16.98
C GLN A 331 -4.12 27.04 -15.95
N LEU A 332 -3.82 25.81 -16.41
CA LEU A 332 -3.36 24.75 -15.52
C LEU A 332 -2.01 25.06 -14.89
N HIS A 333 -1.11 25.74 -15.62
CA HIS A 333 0.15 26.22 -15.11
C HIS A 333 -0.06 27.20 -13.95
N ASP A 334 -0.90 28.20 -14.15
CA ASP A 334 -1.21 29.21 -13.11
C ASP A 334 -1.88 28.55 -11.88
N ILE A 335 -2.81 27.63 -12.10
CA ILE A 335 -3.45 26.83 -11.05
C ILE A 335 -2.40 25.98 -10.28
N TYR A 336 -1.53 25.29 -10.99
CA TYR A 336 -0.47 24.48 -10.38
C TYR A 336 0.38 25.31 -9.41
N TYR A 337 0.86 26.46 -9.84
CA TYR A 337 1.69 27.32 -8.98
C TYR A 337 0.89 27.95 -7.85
N SER A 338 -0.39 28.24 -8.04
CA SER A 338 -1.26 28.73 -6.97
C SER A 338 -1.53 27.69 -5.87
N THR A 339 -1.36 26.39 -6.17
CA THR A 339 -1.53 25.29 -5.20
C THR A 339 -0.25 24.85 -4.52
N MET A 340 0.88 25.52 -4.79
CA MET A 340 2.21 25.09 -4.34
C MET A 340 2.30 24.96 -2.79
N ASP A 341 1.63 25.82 -2.05
CA ASP A 341 1.61 25.73 -0.58
C ASP A 341 0.96 24.44 -0.09
N VAL A 342 -0.10 23.98 -0.76
CA VAL A 342 -0.76 22.71 -0.44
C VAL A 342 0.16 21.53 -0.78
N LEU A 343 0.82 21.59 -1.92
CA LEU A 343 1.75 20.54 -2.37
C LEU A 343 2.93 20.39 -1.41
N LYS A 344 3.56 21.51 -1.03
CA LYS A 344 4.64 21.54 -0.05
C LYS A 344 4.17 21.06 1.33
N TYR A 345 3.00 21.51 1.76
CA TYR A 345 2.40 21.05 3.01
C TYR A 345 2.23 19.53 3.02
N ASN A 346 1.63 18.95 2.00
CA ASN A 346 1.39 17.50 1.93
C ASN A 346 2.69 16.70 1.92
N ARG A 347 3.69 17.13 1.16
CA ARG A 347 5.00 16.50 1.14
C ARG A 347 5.69 16.56 2.50
N ASN A 348 5.71 17.73 3.13
CA ASN A 348 6.30 17.90 4.45
C ASN A 348 5.52 17.12 5.50
N HIS A 349 4.19 17.08 5.40
CA HIS A 349 3.34 16.30 6.27
C HIS A 349 3.66 14.81 6.18
N TRP A 350 3.87 14.28 4.98
CA TRP A 350 4.31 12.89 4.79
C TRP A 350 5.70 12.65 5.39
N LEU A 351 6.68 13.51 5.05
CA LEU A 351 8.07 13.38 5.52
C LEU A 351 8.21 13.43 7.06
N LEU A 352 7.43 14.29 7.72
CA LEU A 352 7.57 14.56 9.15
C LEU A 352 6.62 13.72 10.02
N ASN A 353 5.46 13.38 9.51
CA ASN A 353 4.38 12.79 10.31
C ASN A 353 4.01 11.36 9.93
N GLY A 354 4.31 10.90 8.70
CA GLY A 354 3.96 9.56 8.27
C GLY A 354 4.53 8.49 9.21
N ARG A 355 5.84 8.52 9.43
CA ARG A 355 6.52 7.62 10.37
C ARG A 355 5.93 7.69 11.78
N ARG A 356 5.69 8.89 12.30
CA ARG A 356 5.14 9.08 13.66
C ARG A 356 3.75 8.49 13.81
N ARG A 357 2.91 8.58 12.76
CA ARG A 357 1.57 7.97 12.79
C ARG A 357 1.64 6.45 12.89
N VAL A 358 2.49 5.83 12.09
CA VAL A 358 2.68 4.38 12.13
C VAL A 358 3.18 3.95 13.50
N ILE A 359 4.19 4.61 14.05
CA ILE A 359 4.72 4.32 15.39
C ILE A 359 3.59 4.39 16.43
N LYS A 360 2.82 5.48 16.42
CA LYS A 360 1.71 5.65 17.38
C LYS A 360 0.61 4.60 17.24
N GLN A 361 0.28 4.21 15.99
CA GLN A 361 -0.66 3.11 15.75
C GLN A 361 -0.13 1.79 16.32
N MET A 362 1.17 1.52 16.16
CA MET A 362 1.82 0.33 16.71
C MET A 362 1.86 0.32 18.23
N GLU A 363 2.18 1.46 18.85
CA GLU A 363 2.18 1.60 20.32
C GLU A 363 0.78 1.25 20.87
N VAL A 364 -0.26 1.87 20.32
CA VAL A 364 -1.65 1.61 20.74
C VAL A 364 -2.04 0.14 20.52
N PHE A 365 -1.63 -0.44 19.39
CA PHE A 365 -1.89 -1.84 19.09
C PHE A 365 -1.28 -2.77 20.14
N TYR A 366 0.01 -2.59 20.48
CA TYR A 366 0.67 -3.44 21.46
C TYR A 366 0.24 -3.17 22.90
N GLU A 367 -0.16 -1.96 23.25
CA GLU A 367 -0.74 -1.64 24.56
C GLU A 367 -2.09 -2.36 24.75
N ASN A 368 -2.96 -2.36 23.73
CA ASN A 368 -4.25 -3.05 23.79
C ASN A 368 -4.13 -4.57 23.91
N ILE A 369 -3.04 -5.14 23.43
CA ILE A 369 -2.81 -6.60 23.50
C ILE A 369 -2.23 -7.02 24.86
N ARG A 370 -1.53 -6.12 25.55
CA ARG A 370 -0.93 -6.41 26.86
C ARG A 370 -1.93 -6.34 28.01
N ASN A 371 -3.02 -5.62 27.84
CA ASN A 371 -4.12 -5.50 28.78
C ASN A 371 -5.19 -6.56 28.54
#